data_4aaff098a0f5006d1083f13061b8361a
#
_entry.id   4aaff098a0f5006d1083f13061b8361a
#
_cell.length_a   1.000
_cell.length_b   1.000
_cell.length_c   1.000
_cell.angle_alpha   90.00
_cell.angle_beta   90.00
_cell.angle_gamma   90.00
#
_symmetry.space_group_name_H-M   'P 1'
#
loop_
_entity.id
_entity.type
_entity.pdbx_description
1 polymer ?
#
loop_
_entity_poly.entity_id
_entity_poly.type
_entity_poly.pdbx_seq_one_letter_code
_entity_poly.pdbx_strand_id
1 'polypeptide(L)'
;MNDKVKIIVDYISKEISSGENCELNCTLFEVNYNVVFLAPNPLKKINIPSILVIPKSDKINNRLILEVNNCDSLDLTEMLIDGGLVVQKLAAITNGCYSTMIIPILPSINENGIYFQHLSKECFELPENDKYFRIDEQIIRIINEAKEILKSKYKVTCLDKIFLNGYSSSGVFAQRFSLIHPEIIEIACIGGAI
;
A
#
# COMPACT_ATOMS: atom_id res chain seq x y z
N MET A 1 5.27 15.28 13.12
CA MET A 1 4.36 14.76 12.07
C MET A 1 3.74 15.95 11.37
N ASN A 2 3.72 15.99 10.06
CA ASN A 2 3.08 17.07 9.30
C ASN A 2 1.57 17.01 9.56
N ASP A 3 0.91 18.16 9.81
CA ASP A 3 -0.52 18.25 10.13
C ASP A 3 -1.42 17.55 9.10
N LYS A 4 -1.00 17.50 7.84
CA LYS A 4 -1.73 16.84 6.75
C LYS A 4 -1.73 15.31 6.86
N VAL A 5 -0.60 14.72 7.27
CA VAL A 5 -0.52 13.27 7.54
C VAL A 5 -1.39 12.92 8.74
N LYS A 6 -1.37 13.78 9.76
CA LYS A 6 -2.23 13.60 10.94
C LYS A 6 -3.72 13.59 10.56
N ILE A 7 -4.16 14.51 9.71
CA ILE A 7 -5.57 14.55 9.24
C ILE A 7 -5.95 13.24 8.53
N ILE A 8 -5.08 12.71 7.65
CA ILE A 8 -5.32 11.44 6.97
C ILE A 8 -5.45 10.30 7.98
N VAL A 9 -4.51 10.22 8.91
CA VAL A 9 -4.47 9.15 9.92
C VAL A 9 -5.64 9.24 10.88
N ASP A 10 -5.95 10.43 11.41
CA ASP A 10 -7.08 10.65 12.33
C ASP A 10 -8.41 10.27 11.67
N TYR A 11 -8.58 10.61 10.38
CA TYR A 11 -9.77 10.24 9.63
C TYR A 11 -9.86 8.71 9.43
N ILE A 12 -8.81 8.09 8.91
CA ILE A 12 -8.77 6.63 8.69
C ILE A 12 -8.96 5.88 10.01
N SER A 13 -8.29 6.29 11.09
CA SER A 13 -8.40 5.64 12.40
C SER A 13 -9.82 5.71 12.96
N LYS A 14 -10.56 6.79 12.70
CA LYS A 14 -11.95 6.93 13.10
C LYS A 14 -12.87 6.01 12.31
N GLU A 15 -12.64 5.86 11.01
CA GLU A 15 -13.51 5.08 10.12
C GLU A 15 -13.16 3.57 10.10
N ILE A 16 -11.93 3.18 10.49
CA ILE A 16 -11.51 1.76 10.57
C ILE A 16 -12.43 0.92 11.45
N SER A 17 -12.98 1.50 12.51
CA SER A 17 -13.90 0.79 13.41
C SER A 17 -15.18 0.31 12.72
N SER A 18 -15.55 0.89 11.57
CA SER A 18 -16.70 0.44 10.77
C SER A 18 -16.42 -0.82 9.94
N GLY A 19 -15.16 -1.15 9.68
CA GLY A 19 -14.77 -2.24 8.78
C GLY A 19 -15.10 -1.99 7.31
N GLU A 20 -15.44 -0.76 6.94
CA GLU A 20 -15.82 -0.35 5.59
C GLU A 20 -14.73 0.50 4.93
N ASN A 21 -14.74 0.52 3.60
CA ASN A 21 -13.88 1.42 2.83
C ASN A 21 -14.34 2.86 3.05
N CYS A 22 -13.39 3.75 3.32
CA CYS A 22 -13.67 5.18 3.45
C CYS A 22 -12.82 6.01 2.49
N GLU A 23 -13.26 7.22 2.19
CA GLU A 23 -12.58 8.13 1.26
C GLU A 23 -12.40 9.52 1.86
N LEU A 24 -11.21 10.07 1.74
CA LEU A 24 -10.83 11.41 2.16
C LEU A 24 -10.23 12.19 1.00
N ASN A 25 -10.61 13.47 0.90
CA ASN A 25 -9.94 14.41 0.00
C ASN A 25 -8.81 15.13 0.74
N CYS A 26 -7.62 15.11 0.19
CA CYS A 26 -6.48 15.84 0.75
C CYS A 26 -5.62 16.51 -0.34
N THR A 27 -4.84 17.51 0.07
CA THR A 27 -3.88 18.20 -0.80
C THR A 27 -2.47 17.94 -0.29
N LEU A 28 -1.63 17.33 -1.13
CA LEU A 28 -0.22 17.08 -0.87
C LEU A 28 0.60 17.72 -1.99
N PHE A 29 1.63 18.53 -1.63
CA PHE A 29 2.53 19.17 -2.62
C PHE A 29 1.76 19.88 -3.77
N GLU A 30 0.74 20.68 -3.42
CA GLU A 30 -0.11 21.43 -4.37
C GLU A 30 -1.01 20.56 -5.28
N VAL A 31 -0.94 19.25 -5.16
CA VAL A 31 -1.82 18.31 -5.88
C VAL A 31 -2.95 17.85 -4.96
N ASN A 32 -4.17 17.87 -5.46
CA ASN A 32 -5.32 17.29 -4.77
C ASN A 32 -5.40 15.79 -5.03
N TYR A 33 -5.67 15.03 -3.98
CA TYR A 33 -5.83 13.58 -4.04
C TYR A 33 -7.15 13.14 -3.42
N ASN A 34 -7.69 12.05 -3.96
CA ASN A 34 -8.59 11.17 -3.22
C ASN A 34 -7.73 10.12 -2.52
N VAL A 35 -7.88 9.99 -1.21
CA VAL A 35 -7.25 8.94 -0.41
C VAL A 35 -8.35 7.99 0.03
N VAL A 36 -8.26 6.74 -0.40
CA VAL A 36 -9.25 5.70 -0.12
C VAL A 36 -8.61 4.68 0.80
N PHE A 37 -9.19 4.49 1.97
CA PHE A 37 -8.84 3.37 2.84
C PHE A 37 -9.59 2.12 2.35
N LEU A 38 -8.85 1.07 2.08
CA LEU A 38 -9.37 -0.24 1.72
C LEU A 38 -9.32 -1.13 2.96
N ALA A 39 -10.47 -1.39 3.55
CA ALA A 39 -10.60 -2.28 4.70
C ALA A 39 -10.30 -3.74 4.29
N PRO A 40 -9.86 -4.58 5.24
CA PRO A 40 -9.75 -6.02 5.00
C PRO A 40 -11.06 -6.61 4.46
N ASN A 41 -10.95 -7.48 3.47
CA ASN A 41 -12.10 -8.18 2.88
C ASN A 41 -11.84 -9.69 2.86
N PRO A 42 -12.18 -10.42 3.94
CA PRO A 42 -11.95 -11.87 4.04
C PRO A 42 -12.64 -12.69 2.95
N LEU A 43 -13.78 -12.21 2.41
CA LEU A 43 -14.48 -12.89 1.30
C LEU A 43 -13.64 -12.92 0.02
N LYS A 44 -12.78 -11.90 -0.17
CA LYS A 44 -11.78 -11.85 -1.25
C LYS A 44 -10.43 -12.41 -0.83
N LYS A 45 -10.33 -13.01 0.37
CA LYS A 45 -9.07 -13.46 0.98
C LYS A 45 -8.03 -12.33 1.08
N ILE A 46 -8.47 -11.14 1.48
CA ILE A 46 -7.64 -9.96 1.74
C ILE A 46 -7.83 -9.62 3.22
N ASN A 47 -6.80 -9.83 4.01
CA ASN A 47 -6.81 -9.52 5.45
C ASN A 47 -5.92 -8.30 5.79
N ILE A 48 -5.28 -7.72 4.77
CA ILE A 48 -4.36 -6.60 4.89
C ILE A 48 -5.11 -5.33 4.52
N PRO A 49 -5.19 -4.32 5.42
CA PRO A 49 -5.71 -3.01 5.06
C PRO A 49 -4.74 -2.29 4.12
N SER A 50 -5.25 -1.39 3.30
CA SER A 50 -4.41 -0.65 2.34
C SER A 50 -4.89 0.77 2.15
N ILE A 51 -4.00 1.65 1.69
CA ILE A 51 -4.32 3.03 1.33
C ILE A 51 -4.15 3.19 -0.19
N LEU A 52 -5.23 3.50 -0.90
CA LEU A 52 -5.21 3.83 -2.32
C LEU A 52 -5.26 5.34 -2.49
N VAL A 53 -4.29 5.90 -3.22
CA VAL A 53 -4.14 7.34 -3.42
C VAL A 53 -4.27 7.66 -4.91
N ILE A 54 -5.17 8.59 -5.22
CA ILE A 54 -5.58 8.89 -6.60
C ILE A 54 -5.46 10.40 -6.81
N PRO A 55 -4.54 10.88 -7.66
CA PRO A 55 -4.44 12.31 -7.95
C PRO A 55 -5.71 12.80 -8.67
N LYS A 56 -6.19 13.98 -8.28
CA LYS A 56 -7.30 14.66 -8.99
C LYS A 56 -6.73 15.45 -10.15
N SER A 57 -6.60 14.81 -11.30
CA SER A 57 -6.06 15.41 -12.50
C SER A 57 -6.66 14.75 -13.73
N ASP A 58 -6.85 15.53 -14.80
CA ASP A 58 -7.23 15.01 -16.11
C ASP A 58 -6.06 14.27 -16.81
N LYS A 59 -4.86 14.35 -16.23
CA LYS A 59 -3.62 13.76 -16.76
C LYS A 59 -3.10 12.64 -15.87
N ILE A 60 -3.99 11.82 -15.29
CA ILE A 60 -3.57 10.70 -14.45
C ILE A 60 -2.74 9.72 -15.30
N ASN A 61 -1.55 9.40 -14.80
CA ASN A 61 -0.71 8.36 -15.36
C ASN A 61 -1.38 6.99 -15.10
N ASN A 62 -1.42 6.14 -16.10
CA ASN A 62 -2.01 4.80 -16.01
C ASN A 62 -1.15 3.76 -15.28
N ARG A 63 -0.06 4.17 -14.63
CA ARG A 63 0.80 3.31 -13.82
C ARG A 63 0.37 3.33 -12.37
N LEU A 64 0.28 2.15 -11.78
CA LEU A 64 0.05 1.98 -10.35
C LEU A 64 1.39 1.75 -9.66
N ILE A 65 1.68 2.57 -8.64
CA ILE A 65 2.88 2.44 -7.81
C ILE A 65 2.49 1.69 -6.55
N LEU A 66 3.24 0.65 -6.19
CA LEU A 66 3.12 -0.07 -4.93
C LEU A 66 4.34 0.19 -4.06
N GLU A 67 4.11 0.51 -2.79
CA GLU A 67 5.10 0.47 -1.71
C GLU A 67 4.41 0.06 -0.41
N VAL A 68 5.04 -0.79 0.38
CA VAL A 68 4.53 -1.14 1.71
C VAL A 68 5.02 -0.15 2.76
N ASN A 69 4.30 -0.05 3.90
CA ASN A 69 4.75 0.73 5.05
C ASN A 69 6.07 0.18 5.63
N ASN A 70 6.73 0.96 6.48
CA ASN A 70 8.09 0.69 6.95
C ASN A 70 8.26 0.95 8.46
N CYS A 71 7.23 0.70 9.29
CA CYS A 71 7.28 0.96 10.71
C CYS A 71 7.59 -0.29 11.55
N ASP A 72 8.19 -0.09 12.72
CA ASP A 72 8.53 -1.14 13.68
C ASP A 72 7.42 -1.37 14.72
N SER A 73 6.15 -1.36 14.28
CA SER A 73 5.00 -1.50 15.17
C SER A 73 4.04 -2.58 14.71
N LEU A 74 3.30 -3.14 15.67
CA LEU A 74 2.12 -3.99 15.45
C LEU A 74 0.83 -3.23 15.73
N ASP A 75 0.91 -2.01 16.25
CA ASP A 75 -0.25 -1.14 16.44
C ASP A 75 -0.74 -0.58 15.11
N LEU A 76 -2.00 -0.80 14.80
CA LEU A 76 -2.58 -0.40 13.52
C LEU A 76 -2.51 1.11 13.30
N THR A 77 -2.65 1.92 14.35
CA THR A 77 -2.59 3.37 14.24
C THR A 77 -1.19 3.83 13.84
N GLU A 78 -0.15 3.25 14.46
CA GLU A 78 1.25 3.55 14.13
C GLU A 78 1.58 3.08 12.70
N MET A 79 1.13 1.89 12.31
CA MET A 79 1.30 1.38 10.94
C MET A 79 0.63 2.30 9.90
N LEU A 80 -0.56 2.85 10.22
CA LEU A 80 -1.25 3.80 9.35
C LEU A 80 -0.55 5.15 9.28
N ILE A 81 0.03 5.62 10.38
CA ILE A 81 0.86 6.82 10.39
C ILE A 81 2.02 6.67 9.43
N ASP A 82 2.71 5.55 9.51
CA ASP A 82 3.83 5.25 8.60
C ASP A 82 3.36 5.11 7.15
N GLY A 83 2.25 4.42 6.90
CA GLY A 83 1.63 4.38 5.57
C GLY A 83 1.30 5.78 5.03
N GLY A 84 0.83 6.69 5.88
CA GLY A 84 0.63 8.10 5.54
C GLY A 84 1.93 8.84 5.19
N LEU A 85 3.04 8.52 5.86
CA LEU A 85 4.38 9.05 5.50
C LEU A 85 4.86 8.50 4.15
N VAL A 86 4.59 7.24 3.84
CA VAL A 86 4.86 6.65 2.51
C VAL A 86 4.05 7.37 1.44
N VAL A 87 2.76 7.63 1.66
CA VAL A 87 1.92 8.44 0.75
C VAL A 87 2.57 9.80 0.50
N GLN A 88 2.99 10.49 1.56
CA GLN A 88 3.61 11.80 1.44
C GLN A 88 4.92 11.75 0.65
N LYS A 89 5.77 10.77 0.91
CA LYS A 89 7.02 10.54 0.18
C LYS A 89 6.77 10.30 -1.31
N LEU A 90 5.87 9.37 -1.63
CA LEU A 90 5.55 9.04 -3.02
C LEU A 90 4.90 10.22 -3.75
N ALA A 91 4.01 10.98 -3.09
CA ALA A 91 3.43 12.19 -3.66
C ALA A 91 4.49 13.23 -4.00
N ALA A 92 5.52 13.40 -3.16
CA ALA A 92 6.65 14.29 -3.43
C ALA A 92 7.47 13.83 -4.64
N ILE A 93 7.78 12.54 -4.73
CA ILE A 93 8.58 11.95 -5.82
C ILE A 93 7.81 12.00 -7.15
N THR A 94 6.51 11.74 -7.10
CA THR A 94 5.65 11.69 -8.29
C THR A 94 4.98 13.02 -8.63
N ASN A 95 5.35 14.09 -7.94
CA ASN A 95 4.82 15.44 -8.22
C ASN A 95 4.99 15.78 -9.70
N GLY A 96 3.88 16.09 -10.37
CA GLY A 96 3.83 16.31 -11.81
C GLY A 96 3.72 15.03 -12.68
N CYS A 97 3.92 13.83 -12.13
CA CYS A 97 3.70 12.57 -12.84
C CYS A 97 2.27 12.04 -12.70
N TYR A 98 1.53 12.51 -11.70
CA TYR A 98 0.13 12.18 -11.42
C TYR A 98 -0.15 10.66 -11.40
N SER A 99 0.72 9.88 -10.78
CA SER A 99 0.56 8.43 -10.67
C SER A 99 -0.35 8.05 -9.49
N THR A 100 -1.14 7.00 -9.67
CA THR A 100 -1.88 6.38 -8.58
C THR A 100 -0.93 5.53 -7.72
N MET A 101 -1.24 5.39 -6.43
CA MET A 101 -0.41 4.66 -5.48
C MET A 101 -1.26 3.72 -4.64
N ILE A 102 -0.72 2.55 -4.33
CA ILE A 102 -1.32 1.60 -3.38
C ILE A 102 -0.29 1.24 -2.31
N ILE A 103 -0.68 1.42 -1.05
CA ILE A 103 0.17 1.18 0.11
C ILE A 103 -0.50 0.11 0.99
N PRO A 104 -0.16 -1.17 0.83
CA PRO A 104 -0.54 -2.20 1.79
C PRO A 104 0.09 -1.92 3.15
N ILE A 105 -0.69 -2.06 4.22
CA ILE A 105 -0.28 -1.78 5.59
C ILE A 105 0.06 -3.09 6.27
N LEU A 106 1.36 -3.39 6.33
CA LEU A 106 1.90 -4.63 6.91
C LEU A 106 2.41 -4.39 8.32
N PRO A 107 2.21 -5.35 9.23
CA PRO A 107 2.94 -5.35 10.50
C PRO A 107 4.44 -5.55 10.25
N SER A 108 5.27 -5.05 11.15
CA SER A 108 6.72 -5.24 11.07
C SER A 108 7.08 -6.70 11.36
N ILE A 109 7.23 -7.03 12.63
CA ILE A 109 7.61 -8.36 13.12
C ILE A 109 6.59 -8.80 14.15
N ASN A 110 6.19 -10.05 14.14
CA ASN A 110 5.33 -10.60 15.17
C ASN A 110 6.14 -11.24 16.32
N GLU A 111 5.44 -11.71 17.35
CA GLU A 111 6.04 -12.40 18.52
C GLU A 111 6.83 -13.67 18.15
N ASN A 112 6.55 -14.27 17.00
CA ASN A 112 7.23 -15.46 16.47
C ASN A 112 8.45 -15.11 15.61
N GLY A 113 8.83 -13.83 15.50
CA GLY A 113 9.98 -13.38 14.73
C GLY A 113 9.74 -13.31 13.21
N ILE A 114 8.47 -13.40 12.76
CA ILE A 114 8.13 -13.31 11.34
C ILE A 114 8.12 -11.84 10.90
N TYR A 115 8.96 -11.50 9.95
CA TYR A 115 9.13 -10.13 9.47
C TYR A 115 8.32 -9.92 8.17
N PHE A 116 7.08 -9.44 8.31
CA PHE A 116 6.13 -9.32 7.19
C PHE A 116 6.56 -8.28 6.15
N GLN A 117 7.07 -7.14 6.61
CA GLN A 117 7.58 -6.07 5.72
C GLN A 117 8.85 -6.46 4.98
N HIS A 118 9.50 -7.55 5.35
CA HIS A 118 10.60 -8.13 4.60
C HIS A 118 10.17 -9.26 3.66
N LEU A 119 8.91 -9.69 3.72
CA LEU A 119 8.44 -10.89 3.06
C LEU A 119 9.42 -12.06 3.35
N SER A 120 9.67 -12.27 4.66
CA SER A 120 10.65 -13.28 5.11
C SER A 120 10.16 -14.69 4.77
N LYS A 121 11.08 -15.67 4.76
CA LYS A 121 10.75 -17.06 4.40
C LYS A 121 9.58 -17.61 5.22
N GLU A 122 9.54 -17.27 6.49
CA GLU A 122 8.52 -17.72 7.45
C GLU A 122 7.11 -17.26 7.06
N CYS A 123 6.96 -16.16 6.30
CA CYS A 123 5.67 -15.72 5.76
C CYS A 123 5.03 -16.77 4.84
N PHE A 124 5.83 -17.64 4.21
CA PHE A 124 5.37 -18.70 3.31
C PHE A 124 5.09 -20.02 4.04
N GLU A 125 5.52 -20.13 5.29
CA GLU A 125 5.35 -21.31 6.15
C GLU A 125 4.13 -21.19 7.09
N LEU A 126 3.42 -20.05 7.02
CA LEU A 126 2.19 -19.82 7.80
C LEU A 126 1.10 -20.80 7.40
N PRO A 127 0.29 -21.28 8.36
CA PRO A 127 -0.87 -22.15 8.06
C PRO A 127 -1.98 -21.37 7.33
N GLU A 128 -2.79 -22.07 6.55
CA GLU A 128 -3.85 -21.47 5.72
C GLU A 128 -4.89 -20.65 6.50
N ASN A 129 -5.07 -20.92 7.78
CA ASN A 129 -5.98 -20.19 8.66
C ASN A 129 -5.35 -18.94 9.28
N ASP A 130 -4.05 -18.69 9.07
CA ASP A 130 -3.42 -17.45 9.50
C ASP A 130 -3.87 -16.28 8.63
N LYS A 131 -4.16 -15.13 9.25
CA LYS A 131 -4.60 -13.93 8.53
C LYS A 131 -3.56 -13.40 7.53
N TYR A 132 -2.28 -13.71 7.75
CA TYR A 132 -1.18 -13.32 6.87
C TYR A 132 -0.70 -14.45 5.95
N PHE A 133 -1.42 -15.60 5.92
CA PHE A 133 -1.12 -16.67 4.97
C PHE A 133 -1.04 -16.14 3.55
N ARG A 134 0.03 -16.49 2.85
CA ARG A 134 0.33 -16.04 1.50
C ARG A 134 0.10 -14.53 1.31
N ILE A 135 0.79 -13.77 2.17
CA ILE A 135 0.73 -12.30 2.16
C ILE A 135 1.09 -11.72 0.78
N ASP A 136 1.98 -12.37 0.05
CA ASP A 136 2.35 -12.06 -1.33
C ASP A 136 1.14 -12.11 -2.27
N GLU A 137 0.34 -13.16 -2.19
CA GLU A 137 -0.89 -13.30 -2.99
C GLU A 137 -1.99 -12.33 -2.54
N GLN A 138 -2.05 -12.03 -1.24
CA GLN A 138 -2.99 -11.01 -0.75
C GLN A 138 -2.67 -9.65 -1.37
N ILE A 139 -1.40 -9.29 -1.50
CA ILE A 139 -0.98 -8.05 -2.15
C ILE A 139 -1.35 -8.04 -3.63
N ILE A 140 -1.22 -9.15 -4.34
CA ILE A 140 -1.71 -9.25 -5.73
C ILE A 140 -3.22 -9.00 -5.80
N ARG A 141 -4.01 -9.55 -4.86
CA ARG A 141 -5.46 -9.30 -4.80
C ARG A 141 -5.77 -7.83 -4.50
N ILE A 142 -5.00 -7.19 -3.61
CA ILE A 142 -5.11 -5.75 -3.33
C ILE A 142 -4.82 -4.91 -4.57
N ILE A 143 -3.77 -5.23 -5.33
CA ILE A 143 -3.44 -4.57 -6.60
C ILE A 143 -4.61 -4.68 -7.59
N ASN A 144 -5.17 -5.87 -7.73
CA ASN A 144 -6.30 -6.09 -8.64
C ASN A 144 -7.56 -5.33 -8.18
N GLU A 145 -7.86 -5.34 -6.89
CA GLU A 145 -8.99 -4.58 -6.33
C GLU A 145 -8.79 -3.07 -6.52
N ALA A 146 -7.58 -2.55 -6.30
CA ALA A 146 -7.26 -1.15 -6.57
C ALA A 146 -7.49 -0.80 -8.05
N LYS A 147 -7.05 -1.63 -8.99
CA LYS A 147 -7.27 -1.43 -10.43
C LYS A 147 -8.76 -1.45 -10.80
N GLU A 148 -9.55 -2.34 -10.19
CA GLU A 148 -11.01 -2.38 -10.38
C GLU A 148 -11.69 -1.10 -9.87
N ILE A 149 -11.32 -0.62 -8.69
CA ILE A 149 -11.83 0.63 -8.11
C ILE A 149 -11.45 1.82 -9.02
N LEU A 150 -10.19 1.89 -9.44
CA LEU A 150 -9.70 2.94 -10.34
C LEU A 150 -10.51 2.97 -11.65
N LYS A 151 -10.74 1.82 -12.26
CA LYS A 151 -11.50 1.70 -13.51
C LYS A 151 -12.96 2.03 -13.32
N SER A 152 -13.63 1.45 -12.34
CA SER A 152 -15.08 1.58 -12.16
C SER A 152 -15.48 2.95 -11.63
N LYS A 153 -14.81 3.43 -10.59
CA LYS A 153 -15.18 4.67 -9.88
C LYS A 153 -14.51 5.91 -10.45
N TYR A 154 -13.21 5.82 -10.80
CA TYR A 154 -12.41 6.98 -11.20
C TYR A 154 -12.12 7.06 -12.70
N LYS A 155 -12.55 6.07 -13.48
CA LYS A 155 -12.36 5.99 -14.94
C LYS A 155 -10.88 5.95 -15.36
N VAL A 156 -10.01 5.47 -14.46
CA VAL A 156 -8.59 5.27 -14.71
C VAL A 156 -8.34 3.80 -15.04
N THR A 157 -7.82 3.53 -16.23
CA THR A 157 -7.43 2.17 -16.63
C THR A 157 -5.92 2.03 -16.45
N CYS A 158 -5.51 1.27 -15.43
CA CYS A 158 -4.10 0.99 -15.19
C CYS A 158 -3.52 -0.04 -16.16
N LEU A 159 -2.21 0.04 -16.38
CA LEU A 159 -1.45 -1.01 -17.07
C LEU A 159 -1.48 -2.32 -16.26
N ASP A 160 -1.24 -3.44 -16.94
CA ASP A 160 -1.23 -4.76 -16.31
C ASP A 160 -0.11 -4.88 -15.28
N LYS A 161 1.07 -4.36 -15.60
CA LYS A 161 2.22 -4.34 -14.70
C LYS A 161 2.26 -3.07 -13.86
N ILE A 162 2.88 -3.18 -12.68
CA ILE A 162 2.99 -2.10 -11.71
C ILE A 162 4.44 -1.62 -11.57
N PHE A 163 4.58 -0.42 -10.99
CA PHE A 163 5.86 0.07 -10.48
C PHE A 163 5.95 -0.27 -9.01
N LEU A 164 7.03 -0.93 -8.63
CA LEU A 164 7.32 -1.30 -7.24
C LEU A 164 8.41 -0.38 -6.70
N ASN A 165 8.13 0.28 -5.60
CA ASN A 165 9.10 1.12 -4.90
C ASN A 165 9.31 0.62 -3.48
N GLY A 166 10.53 0.75 -2.96
CA GLY A 166 10.82 0.41 -1.58
C GLY A 166 12.19 0.89 -1.12
N TYR A 167 12.27 1.28 0.14
CA TYR A 167 13.52 1.71 0.78
C TYR A 167 13.61 1.13 2.18
N SER A 168 14.80 0.65 2.60
CA SER A 168 15.00 -0.02 3.89
C SER A 168 14.16 -1.30 3.99
N SER A 169 13.32 -1.48 4.98
CA SER A 169 12.42 -2.63 5.15
C SER A 169 11.54 -2.89 3.91
N SER A 170 10.86 -1.84 3.41
CA SER A 170 10.09 -1.95 2.18
C SER A 170 10.96 -2.20 0.95
N GLY A 171 12.26 -1.85 1.00
CA GLY A 171 13.23 -2.21 -0.03
C GLY A 171 13.51 -3.72 -0.07
N VAL A 172 13.65 -4.36 1.10
CA VAL A 172 13.79 -5.83 1.20
C VAL A 172 12.52 -6.53 0.69
N PHE A 173 11.33 -6.00 1.06
CA PHE A 173 10.07 -6.48 0.51
C PHE A 173 10.06 -6.39 -1.02
N ALA A 174 10.37 -5.21 -1.57
CA ALA A 174 10.36 -4.97 -3.01
C ALA A 174 11.31 -5.91 -3.76
N GLN A 175 12.51 -6.14 -3.22
CA GLN A 175 13.46 -7.08 -3.79
C GLN A 175 12.89 -8.50 -3.86
N ARG A 176 12.36 -9.02 -2.76
CA ARG A 176 11.84 -10.39 -2.69
C ARG A 176 10.56 -10.55 -3.50
N PHE A 177 9.64 -9.58 -3.39
CA PHE A 177 8.39 -9.61 -4.14
C PHE A 177 8.62 -9.59 -5.65
N SER A 178 9.58 -8.78 -6.14
CA SER A 178 9.92 -8.74 -7.57
C SER A 178 10.55 -10.04 -8.09
N LEU A 179 11.25 -10.80 -7.24
CA LEU A 179 11.80 -12.11 -7.60
C LEU A 179 10.73 -13.20 -7.63
N ILE A 180 9.71 -13.11 -6.77
CA ILE A 180 8.65 -14.12 -6.67
C ILE A 180 7.57 -13.87 -7.73
N HIS A 181 7.28 -12.61 -8.05
CA HIS A 181 6.20 -12.19 -8.96
C HIS A 181 6.71 -11.27 -10.09
N PRO A 182 7.73 -11.67 -10.87
CA PRO A 182 8.28 -10.82 -11.93
C PRO A 182 7.28 -10.51 -13.04
N GLU A 183 6.25 -11.35 -13.20
CA GLU A 183 5.24 -11.21 -14.25
C GLU A 183 4.38 -9.96 -14.10
N ILE A 184 4.17 -9.47 -12.85
CA ILE A 184 3.36 -8.28 -12.58
C ILE A 184 4.18 -6.99 -12.41
N ILE A 185 5.51 -7.09 -12.40
CA ILE A 185 6.39 -5.94 -12.19
C ILE A 185 6.91 -5.41 -13.52
N GLU A 186 6.73 -4.10 -13.77
CA GLU A 186 7.35 -3.39 -14.89
C GLU A 186 8.72 -2.84 -14.49
N ILE A 187 8.77 -2.15 -13.36
CA ILE A 187 9.99 -1.56 -12.79
C ILE A 187 9.97 -1.73 -11.28
N ALA A 188 11.12 -2.10 -10.72
CA ALA A 188 11.35 -2.08 -9.28
C ALA A 188 12.46 -1.09 -8.93
N CYS A 189 12.13 -0.10 -8.09
CA CYS A 189 13.08 0.85 -7.51
C CYS A 189 13.37 0.41 -6.08
N ILE A 190 14.57 -0.11 -5.83
CA ILE A 190 14.94 -0.73 -4.55
C ILE A 190 16.13 0.04 -3.96
N GLY A 191 15.96 0.55 -2.74
CA GLY A 191 17.00 1.25 -2.03
C GLY A 191 17.16 0.76 -0.58
N GLY A 192 18.40 0.78 -0.05
CA GLY A 192 18.66 0.44 1.35
C GLY A 192 18.29 -1.00 1.75
N ALA A 193 18.10 -1.91 0.80
CA ALA A 193 17.92 -3.33 1.05
C ALA A 193 19.29 -3.97 1.33
N ILE A 194 19.50 -4.48 2.53
CA ILE A 194 20.74 -5.16 2.97
C ILE A 194 20.41 -6.61 3.29
#